data_067208989886ca6e5ef1f312cad35b04
#
_entry.id   067208989886ca6e5ef1f312cad35b04
#
_cell.length_a   1.000
_cell.length_b   1.000
_cell.length_c   1.000
_cell.angle_alpha   90.00
_cell.angle_beta   90.00
_cell.angle_gamma   90.00
#
_symmetry.space_group_name_H-M   'P 1'
#
loop_
_entity.id
_entity.type
_entity.pdbx_description
1 polymer ?
#
loop_
_entity_poly.entity_id
_entity_poly.type
_entity_poly.pdbx_seq_one_letter_code
_entity_poly.pdbx_strand_id
1 'polypeptide(L)'
;MKNWFILLVLVGASACEAKSIRTQTENTMQQRDIISLVKKNDVNAVRTALQNGTNVNATDGNGRSLLLIATNDKNVEMAKLLVSYKADVNQQAQNADSPFLYAGASGQTELVKLYLENNARFDLFNRYGGTALIPACERGHIETVKVLVKAKDFPINHVNKLGWTALMEAIILGDGGQKYQKIIQILKDNGANLSIPDHDGITPLQHAKSRGFKEIVKILES
;
A
#
# COMPACT_ATOMS: atom_id res chain seq x y z
N MET A 1 -59.72 -25.80 -12.85
CA MET A 1 -59.12 -24.48 -12.89
C MET A 1 -58.06 -24.28 -11.76
N LYS A 2 -57.03 -25.16 -11.65
CA LYS A 2 -56.03 -25.05 -10.57
C LYS A 2 -54.57 -25.18 -11.01
N ASN A 3 -54.27 -25.36 -12.30
CA ASN A 3 -52.89 -25.65 -12.75
C ASN A 3 -52.18 -24.53 -13.54
N TRP A 4 -52.83 -23.37 -13.76
CA TRP A 4 -52.20 -22.30 -14.56
C TRP A 4 -51.38 -21.28 -13.73
N PHE A 5 -51.64 -21.18 -12.42
CA PHE A 5 -50.90 -20.23 -11.56
C PHE A 5 -49.48 -20.68 -11.19
N ILE A 6 -49.23 -21.99 -11.17
CA ILE A 6 -47.88 -22.55 -10.78
C ILE A 6 -46.86 -22.38 -11.94
N LEU A 7 -47.33 -22.43 -13.20
CA LEU A 7 -46.41 -22.34 -14.36
C LEU A 7 -45.86 -20.93 -14.59
N LEU A 8 -46.61 -19.87 -14.26
CA LEU A 8 -46.20 -18.48 -14.41
C LEU A 8 -45.14 -18.06 -13.38
N VAL A 9 -45.15 -18.62 -12.17
CA VAL A 9 -44.13 -18.31 -11.11
C VAL A 9 -42.80 -18.97 -11.44
N LEU A 10 -42.78 -20.17 -11.97
CA LEU A 10 -41.53 -20.88 -12.33
C LEU A 10 -40.82 -20.23 -13.54
N VAL A 11 -41.54 -19.70 -14.51
CA VAL A 11 -40.95 -19.00 -15.68
C VAL A 11 -40.35 -17.65 -15.26
N GLY A 12 -40.99 -16.95 -14.33
CA GLY A 12 -40.47 -15.68 -13.81
C GLY A 12 -39.16 -15.84 -12.98
N ALA A 13 -39.05 -16.89 -12.17
CA ALA A 13 -37.85 -17.20 -11.40
C ALA A 13 -36.65 -17.55 -12.32
N SER A 14 -36.85 -18.35 -13.34
CA SER A 14 -35.77 -18.77 -14.27
C SER A 14 -35.27 -17.61 -15.14
N ALA A 15 -36.13 -16.67 -15.54
CA ALA A 15 -35.71 -15.49 -16.30
C ALA A 15 -34.92 -14.49 -15.47
N CYS A 16 -35.21 -14.36 -14.18
CA CYS A 16 -34.48 -13.50 -13.23
C CYS A 16 -33.09 -14.07 -12.94
N GLU A 17 -33.00 -15.38 -12.73
CA GLU A 17 -31.72 -16.07 -12.54
C GLU A 17 -30.83 -16.01 -13.77
N ALA A 18 -31.37 -16.25 -14.96
CA ALA A 18 -30.63 -16.15 -16.22
C ALA A 18 -30.11 -14.74 -16.48
N LYS A 19 -30.89 -13.69 -16.17
CA LYS A 19 -30.44 -12.29 -16.26
C LYS A 19 -29.35 -11.98 -15.26
N SER A 20 -29.46 -12.47 -14.01
CA SER A 20 -28.43 -12.30 -12.98
C SER A 20 -27.12 -12.95 -13.38
N ILE A 21 -27.15 -14.20 -13.87
CA ILE A 21 -25.96 -14.93 -14.31
C ILE A 21 -25.30 -14.22 -15.49
N ARG A 22 -26.05 -13.74 -16.46
CA ARG A 22 -25.53 -13.00 -17.61
C ARG A 22 -24.83 -11.71 -17.19
N THR A 23 -25.43 -10.92 -16.30
CA THR A 23 -24.84 -9.68 -15.78
C THR A 23 -23.54 -9.95 -15.00
N GLN A 24 -23.49 -11.02 -14.18
CA GLN A 24 -22.30 -11.42 -13.48
C GLN A 24 -21.18 -11.84 -14.43
N THR A 25 -21.50 -12.57 -15.50
CA THR A 25 -20.52 -13.01 -16.50
C THR A 25 -19.95 -11.82 -17.27
N GLU A 26 -20.80 -10.87 -17.70
CA GLU A 26 -20.39 -9.65 -18.39
C GLU A 26 -19.47 -8.79 -17.49
N ASN A 27 -19.81 -8.60 -16.21
CA ASN A 27 -18.99 -7.89 -15.25
C ASN A 27 -17.63 -8.57 -15.03
N THR A 28 -17.61 -9.90 -14.95
CA THR A 28 -16.36 -10.66 -14.76
C THR A 28 -15.44 -10.54 -15.98
N MET A 29 -15.99 -10.59 -17.20
CA MET A 29 -15.23 -10.39 -18.43
C MET A 29 -14.66 -8.97 -18.50
N GLN A 30 -15.47 -7.95 -18.26
CA GLN A 30 -15.06 -6.55 -18.24
C GLN A 30 -13.96 -6.27 -17.20
N GLN A 31 -14.04 -6.91 -16.03
CA GLN A 31 -13.01 -6.83 -14.99
C GLN A 31 -11.69 -7.46 -15.44
N ARG A 32 -11.70 -8.60 -16.11
CA ARG A 32 -10.49 -9.25 -16.66
C ARG A 32 -9.85 -8.40 -17.74
N ASP A 33 -10.67 -7.78 -18.60
CA ASP A 33 -10.21 -6.95 -19.69
C ASP A 33 -9.46 -5.72 -19.18
N ILE A 34 -10.00 -4.96 -18.21
CA ILE A 34 -9.31 -3.79 -17.67
C ILE A 34 -8.00 -4.15 -16.94
N ILE A 35 -7.96 -5.27 -16.21
CA ILE A 35 -6.73 -5.75 -15.57
C ILE A 35 -5.65 -6.03 -16.63
N SER A 36 -6.03 -6.66 -17.75
CA SER A 36 -5.11 -6.91 -18.87
C SER A 36 -4.59 -5.62 -19.48
N LEU A 37 -5.45 -4.62 -19.66
CA LEU A 37 -5.08 -3.31 -20.20
C LEU A 37 -4.09 -2.57 -19.28
N VAL A 38 -4.32 -2.58 -17.96
CA VAL A 38 -3.40 -2.00 -16.98
C VAL A 38 -2.03 -2.69 -17.04
N LYS A 39 -1.99 -4.03 -17.06
CA LYS A 39 -0.74 -4.79 -17.18
C LYS A 39 0.02 -4.55 -18.50
N LYS A 40 -0.69 -4.24 -19.58
CA LYS A 40 -0.10 -3.86 -20.87
C LYS A 40 0.30 -2.39 -20.94
N ASN A 41 0.02 -1.63 -19.90
CA ASN A 41 0.22 -0.18 -19.85
C ASN A 41 -0.53 0.59 -20.96
N ASP A 42 -1.70 0.12 -21.36
CA ASP A 42 -2.54 0.81 -22.34
C ASP A 42 -3.40 1.88 -21.66
N VAL A 43 -2.78 3.04 -21.42
CA VAL A 43 -3.41 4.17 -20.69
C VAL A 43 -4.69 4.65 -21.40
N ASN A 44 -4.70 4.67 -22.73
CA ASN A 44 -5.85 5.14 -23.51
C ASN A 44 -7.03 4.18 -23.44
N ALA A 45 -6.77 2.88 -23.60
CA ALA A 45 -7.80 1.85 -23.47
C ALA A 45 -8.37 1.79 -22.04
N VAL A 46 -7.50 1.91 -21.00
CA VAL A 46 -7.94 1.99 -19.60
C VAL A 46 -8.83 3.22 -19.38
N ARG A 47 -8.44 4.39 -19.88
CA ARG A 47 -9.27 5.61 -19.81
C ARG A 47 -10.64 5.39 -20.42
N THR A 48 -10.70 4.82 -21.62
CA THR A 48 -11.97 4.51 -22.30
C THR A 48 -12.82 3.54 -21.49
N ALA A 49 -12.24 2.48 -20.95
CA ALA A 49 -12.95 1.52 -20.11
C ALA A 49 -13.54 2.18 -18.86
N LEU A 50 -12.79 3.07 -18.20
CA LEU A 50 -13.25 3.80 -17.02
C LEU A 50 -14.35 4.81 -17.35
N GLN A 51 -14.28 5.50 -18.50
CA GLN A 51 -15.32 6.38 -18.99
C GLN A 51 -16.64 5.63 -19.28
N ASN A 52 -16.53 4.36 -19.68
CA ASN A 52 -17.66 3.46 -19.91
C ASN A 52 -18.19 2.80 -18.61
N GLY A 53 -17.70 3.25 -17.43
CA GLY A 53 -18.22 2.81 -16.14
C GLY A 53 -17.59 1.53 -15.60
N THR A 54 -16.45 1.06 -16.14
CA THR A 54 -15.73 -0.07 -15.55
C THR A 54 -15.23 0.29 -14.15
N ASN A 55 -15.34 -0.65 -13.21
CA ASN A 55 -14.94 -0.44 -11.82
C ASN A 55 -13.42 -0.16 -11.71
N VAL A 56 -13.07 1.04 -11.28
CA VAL A 56 -11.67 1.47 -11.07
C VAL A 56 -10.97 0.68 -9.95
N ASN A 57 -11.74 0.12 -9.01
CA ASN A 57 -11.25 -0.69 -7.89
C ASN A 57 -11.34 -2.20 -8.17
N ALA A 58 -11.44 -2.59 -9.45
CA ALA A 58 -11.39 -4.00 -9.86
C ALA A 58 -10.08 -4.66 -9.40
N THR A 59 -10.16 -5.95 -9.04
CA THR A 59 -9.03 -6.70 -8.51
C THR A 59 -8.72 -7.94 -9.34
N ASP A 60 -7.45 -8.33 -9.38
CA ASP A 60 -7.05 -9.63 -9.96
C ASP A 60 -7.30 -10.80 -8.98
N GLY A 61 -6.95 -12.02 -9.40
CA GLY A 61 -7.13 -13.23 -8.59
C GLY A 61 -6.36 -13.26 -7.26
N ASN A 62 -5.39 -12.36 -7.07
CA ASN A 62 -4.65 -12.17 -5.81
C ASN A 62 -5.19 -11.00 -4.97
N GLY A 63 -6.31 -10.40 -5.37
CA GLY A 63 -6.89 -9.24 -4.72
C GLY A 63 -6.15 -7.92 -5.00
N ARG A 64 -5.18 -7.89 -5.93
CA ARG A 64 -4.47 -6.66 -6.27
C ARG A 64 -5.38 -5.74 -7.09
N SER A 65 -5.62 -4.53 -6.59
CA SER A 65 -6.35 -3.49 -7.33
C SER A 65 -5.58 -3.05 -8.57
N LEU A 66 -6.28 -2.43 -9.54
CA LEU A 66 -5.64 -1.82 -10.71
C LEU A 66 -4.53 -0.85 -10.29
N LEU A 67 -4.78 -0.06 -9.23
CA LEU A 67 -3.80 0.90 -8.72
C LEU A 67 -2.59 0.22 -8.08
N LEU A 68 -2.79 -0.90 -7.36
CA LEU A 68 -1.66 -1.67 -6.81
C LEU A 68 -0.83 -2.31 -7.94
N ILE A 69 -1.48 -2.81 -9.00
CA ILE A 69 -0.77 -3.33 -10.18
C ILE A 69 0.08 -2.23 -10.82
N ALA A 70 -0.49 -1.05 -11.10
CA ALA A 70 0.24 0.09 -11.63
C ALA A 70 1.41 0.53 -10.72
N THR A 71 1.21 0.47 -9.38
CA THR A 71 2.24 0.78 -8.39
C THR A 71 3.37 -0.25 -8.42
N ASN A 72 3.05 -1.54 -8.51
CA ASN A 72 4.05 -2.61 -8.62
C ASN A 72 4.94 -2.43 -9.85
N ASP A 73 4.34 -2.00 -10.96
CA ASP A 73 5.02 -1.77 -12.24
C ASP A 73 5.71 -0.39 -12.30
N LYS A 74 5.66 0.39 -11.22
CA LYS A 74 6.21 1.77 -11.11
C LYS A 74 5.65 2.72 -12.17
N ASN A 75 4.43 2.47 -12.60
CA ASN A 75 3.80 3.23 -13.67
C ASN A 75 3.05 4.45 -13.12
N VAL A 76 3.76 5.55 -13.05
CA VAL A 76 3.25 6.82 -12.50
C VAL A 76 2.08 7.37 -13.32
N GLU A 77 2.14 7.28 -14.64
CA GLU A 77 1.08 7.78 -15.53
C GLU A 77 -0.23 7.02 -15.32
N MET A 78 -0.16 5.70 -15.33
CA MET A 78 -1.32 4.83 -15.05
C MET A 78 -1.87 5.07 -13.65
N ALA A 79 -1.00 5.19 -12.64
CA ALA A 79 -1.42 5.47 -11.27
C ALA A 79 -2.15 6.82 -11.16
N LYS A 80 -1.63 7.88 -11.81
CA LYS A 80 -2.30 9.20 -11.87
C LYS A 80 -3.67 9.11 -12.55
N LEU A 81 -3.76 8.37 -13.66
CA LEU A 81 -5.05 8.13 -14.33
C LEU A 81 -6.04 7.47 -13.36
N LEU A 82 -5.66 6.34 -12.75
CA LEU A 82 -6.54 5.59 -11.86
C LEU A 82 -6.99 6.43 -10.65
N VAL A 83 -6.08 7.20 -10.04
CA VAL A 83 -6.40 8.12 -8.92
C VAL A 83 -7.36 9.22 -9.38
N SER A 84 -7.23 9.75 -10.60
CA SER A 84 -8.17 10.75 -11.13
C SER A 84 -9.60 10.21 -11.27
N TYR A 85 -9.75 8.89 -11.43
CA TYR A 85 -11.03 8.16 -11.40
C TYR A 85 -11.40 7.64 -10.01
N LYS A 86 -10.74 8.14 -8.94
CA LYS A 86 -11.02 7.81 -7.53
C LYS A 86 -10.69 6.36 -7.15
N ALA A 87 -9.62 5.80 -7.73
CA ALA A 87 -9.07 4.54 -7.25
C ALA A 87 -8.70 4.64 -5.76
N ASP A 88 -9.04 3.62 -4.99
CA ASP A 88 -8.71 3.56 -3.56
C ASP A 88 -7.22 3.24 -3.35
N VAL A 89 -6.49 4.21 -2.81
CA VAL A 89 -5.06 4.10 -2.49
C VAL A 89 -4.79 3.16 -1.30
N ASN A 90 -5.85 2.74 -0.59
CA ASN A 90 -5.81 1.95 0.63
C ASN A 90 -6.26 0.50 0.44
N GLN A 91 -6.80 0.15 -0.74
CA GLN A 91 -7.33 -1.19 -0.99
C GLN A 91 -6.24 -2.25 -0.86
N GLN A 92 -6.35 -3.11 0.16
CA GLN A 92 -5.38 -4.15 0.41
C GLN A 92 -5.64 -5.41 -0.42
N ALA A 93 -4.57 -5.98 -0.97
CA ALA A 93 -4.55 -7.30 -1.58
C ALA A 93 -4.49 -8.42 -0.52
N GLN A 94 -4.53 -9.70 -0.96
CA GLN A 94 -4.47 -10.86 -0.05
C GLN A 94 -3.20 -10.91 0.80
N ASN A 95 -2.09 -10.33 0.33
CA ASN A 95 -0.83 -10.22 1.06
C ASN A 95 -0.74 -8.98 1.97
N ALA A 96 -1.86 -8.28 2.19
CA ALA A 96 -1.97 -7.04 2.94
C ALA A 96 -1.18 -5.84 2.38
N ASP A 97 -0.68 -5.90 1.15
CA ASP A 97 -0.14 -4.72 0.47
C ASP A 97 -1.29 -3.85 -0.07
N SER A 98 -1.19 -2.54 0.11
CA SER A 98 -2.01 -1.55 -0.59
C SER A 98 -1.13 -0.72 -1.53
N PRO A 99 -1.69 0.06 -2.46
CA PRO A 99 -0.91 1.00 -3.27
C PRO A 99 0.00 1.90 -2.43
N PHE A 100 -0.53 2.50 -1.36
CA PHE A 100 0.25 3.37 -0.47
C PHE A 100 1.36 2.63 0.28
N LEU A 101 1.05 1.49 0.90
CA LEU A 101 2.04 0.70 1.64
C LEU A 101 3.17 0.23 0.72
N TYR A 102 2.82 -0.25 -0.48
CA TYR A 102 3.81 -0.72 -1.44
C TYR A 102 4.67 0.41 -2.02
N ALA A 103 4.08 1.57 -2.32
CA ALA A 103 4.82 2.74 -2.79
C ALA A 103 5.88 3.19 -1.76
N GLY A 104 5.52 3.22 -0.47
CA GLY A 104 6.47 3.49 0.61
C GLY A 104 7.58 2.46 0.69
N ALA A 105 7.22 1.18 0.73
CA ALA A 105 8.16 0.06 0.82
C ALA A 105 9.13 -0.04 -0.38
N SER A 106 8.73 0.44 -1.55
CA SER A 106 9.54 0.39 -2.78
C SER A 106 10.20 1.73 -3.15
N GLY A 107 10.09 2.74 -2.28
CA GLY A 107 10.76 4.04 -2.46
C GLY A 107 10.19 4.91 -3.58
N GLN A 108 8.93 4.71 -3.95
CA GLN A 108 8.27 5.43 -5.04
C GLN A 108 7.75 6.79 -4.54
N THR A 109 8.66 7.71 -4.26
CA THR A 109 8.37 9.00 -3.59
C THR A 109 7.27 9.81 -4.28
N GLU A 110 7.20 9.81 -5.61
CA GLU A 110 6.16 10.52 -6.36
C GLU A 110 4.78 9.92 -6.11
N LEU A 111 4.67 8.59 -6.12
CA LEU A 111 3.41 7.90 -5.83
C LEU A 111 3.02 8.03 -4.36
N VAL A 112 3.98 8.03 -3.42
CA VAL A 112 3.70 8.30 -2.00
C VAL A 112 3.05 9.68 -1.84
N LYS A 113 3.57 10.73 -2.48
CA LYS A 113 2.97 12.07 -2.46
C LYS A 113 1.55 12.05 -3.03
N LEU A 114 1.37 11.46 -4.21
CA LEU A 114 0.07 11.32 -4.86
C LEU A 114 -0.95 10.65 -3.94
N TYR A 115 -0.56 9.58 -3.25
CA TYR A 115 -1.48 8.83 -2.38
C TYR A 115 -1.78 9.56 -1.08
N LEU A 116 -0.82 10.29 -0.50
CA LEU A 116 -1.05 11.17 0.66
C LEU A 116 -2.08 12.26 0.33
N GLU A 117 -2.02 12.85 -0.87
CA GLU A 117 -3.00 13.83 -1.35
C GLU A 117 -4.38 13.23 -1.64
N ASN A 118 -4.48 11.89 -1.70
CA ASN A 118 -5.71 11.16 -2.00
C ASN A 118 -6.13 10.23 -0.85
N ASN A 119 -6.05 10.72 0.38
CA ASN A 119 -6.55 10.10 1.60
C ASN A 119 -5.89 8.75 1.95
N ALA A 120 -4.56 8.66 1.82
CA ALA A 120 -3.82 7.52 2.35
C ALA A 120 -4.05 7.37 3.87
N ARG A 121 -4.42 6.18 4.30
CA ARG A 121 -4.66 5.83 5.71
C ARG A 121 -3.40 5.31 6.36
N PHE A 122 -3.22 5.63 7.64
CA PHE A 122 -2.04 5.24 8.42
C PHE A 122 -2.34 4.12 9.43
N ASP A 123 -3.60 3.72 9.56
CA ASP A 123 -4.11 2.63 10.40
C ASP A 123 -4.25 1.30 9.64
N LEU A 124 -3.75 1.23 8.41
CA LEU A 124 -3.61 0.00 7.63
C LEU A 124 -2.13 -0.41 7.62
N PHE A 125 -1.90 -1.69 7.80
CA PHE A 125 -0.55 -2.23 7.95
C PHE A 125 -0.30 -3.36 6.96
N ASN A 126 0.96 -3.55 6.58
CA ASN A 126 1.40 -4.67 5.77
C ASN A 126 1.33 -6.00 6.56
N ARG A 127 1.64 -7.13 5.93
CA ARG A 127 1.63 -8.46 6.57
C ARG A 127 2.48 -8.57 7.84
N TYR A 128 3.49 -7.75 7.98
CA TYR A 128 4.34 -7.67 9.17
C TYR A 128 3.84 -6.68 10.23
N GLY A 129 2.67 -6.09 10.02
CA GLY A 129 2.12 -5.07 10.92
C GLY A 129 2.80 -3.71 10.80
N GLY A 130 3.57 -3.46 9.74
CA GLY A 130 4.31 -2.21 9.53
C GLY A 130 3.54 -1.20 8.69
N THR A 131 3.77 0.08 8.98
CA THR A 131 3.36 1.21 8.13
C THR A 131 4.25 1.30 6.88
N ALA A 132 3.95 2.25 5.98
CA ALA A 132 4.78 2.54 4.80
C ALA A 132 6.21 3.01 5.16
N LEU A 133 6.40 3.60 6.35
CA LEU A 133 7.69 4.15 6.80
C LEU A 133 8.70 3.06 7.19
N ILE A 134 8.24 2.00 7.83
CA ILE A 134 9.10 0.94 8.35
C ILE A 134 9.96 0.32 7.23
N PRO A 135 9.38 -0.26 6.15
CA PRO A 135 10.19 -0.81 5.07
C PRO A 135 10.91 0.27 4.23
N ALA A 136 10.44 1.52 4.23
CA ALA A 136 11.17 2.61 3.60
C ALA A 136 12.50 2.90 4.33
N CYS A 137 12.51 2.82 5.65
CA CYS A 137 13.71 2.95 6.47
C CYS A 137 14.65 1.73 6.33
N GLU A 138 14.10 0.51 6.40
CA GLU A 138 14.83 -0.74 6.15
C GLU A 138 15.65 -0.68 4.86
N ARG A 139 15.02 -0.26 3.76
CA ARG A 139 15.62 -0.26 2.42
C ARG A 139 16.41 1.01 2.08
N GLY A 140 16.40 1.98 2.97
CA GLY A 140 17.19 3.18 2.79
C GLY A 140 16.61 4.19 1.79
N HIS A 141 15.29 4.29 1.68
CA HIS A 141 14.59 5.21 0.76
C HIS A 141 14.48 6.63 1.35
N ILE A 142 15.61 7.33 1.43
CA ILE A 142 15.74 8.63 2.11
C ILE A 142 14.63 9.63 1.71
N GLU A 143 14.40 9.82 0.41
CA GLU A 143 13.42 10.82 -0.06
C GLU A 143 11.98 10.43 0.30
N THR A 144 11.67 9.15 0.28
CA THR A 144 10.36 8.63 0.73
C THR A 144 10.18 8.81 2.23
N VAL A 145 11.23 8.51 3.02
CA VAL A 145 11.23 8.74 4.48
C VAL A 145 10.96 10.21 4.78
N LYS A 146 11.65 11.16 4.12
CA LYS A 146 11.42 12.61 4.30
C LYS A 146 9.96 13.03 4.04
N VAL A 147 9.31 12.41 3.06
CA VAL A 147 7.91 12.72 2.75
C VAL A 147 6.98 12.15 3.81
N LEU A 148 7.18 10.89 4.20
CA LEU A 148 6.32 10.20 5.16
C LEU A 148 6.35 10.84 6.55
N VAL A 149 7.54 11.18 7.08
CA VAL A 149 7.66 11.79 8.42
C VAL A 149 7.07 13.19 8.52
N LYS A 150 6.86 13.88 7.38
CA LYS A 150 6.24 15.20 7.31
C LYS A 150 4.72 15.14 7.09
N ALA A 151 4.18 13.97 6.79
CA ALA A 151 2.74 13.84 6.63
C ALA A 151 2.05 14.08 7.98
N LYS A 152 1.01 14.90 7.97
CA LYS A 152 0.26 15.26 9.17
C LYS A 152 -0.28 13.99 9.85
N ASP A 153 -0.09 13.89 11.16
CA ASP A 153 -0.56 12.79 12.01
C ASP A 153 0.01 11.40 11.63
N PHE A 154 1.12 11.36 10.88
CA PHE A 154 1.76 10.08 10.54
C PHE A 154 2.35 9.41 11.79
N PRO A 155 2.09 8.11 12.05
CA PRO A 155 2.53 7.42 13.26
C PRO A 155 4.01 7.00 13.17
N ILE A 156 4.94 7.95 13.34
CA ILE A 156 6.40 7.73 13.22
C ILE A 156 6.89 6.64 14.19
N ASN A 157 6.26 6.55 15.37
CA ASN A 157 6.63 5.64 16.45
C ASN A 157 5.88 4.31 16.43
N HIS A 158 5.19 4.00 15.32
CA HIS A 158 4.48 2.73 15.17
C HIS A 158 5.43 1.54 15.31
N VAL A 159 5.00 0.53 16.06
CA VAL A 159 5.74 -0.72 16.30
C VAL A 159 5.09 -1.85 15.50
N ASN A 160 5.88 -2.58 14.72
CA ASN A 160 5.42 -3.71 13.93
C ASN A 160 5.30 -5.02 14.76
N LYS A 161 4.91 -6.13 14.13
CA LYS A 161 4.78 -7.43 14.80
C LYS A 161 6.11 -8.01 15.32
N LEU A 162 7.25 -7.51 14.84
CA LEU A 162 8.58 -7.89 15.32
C LEU A 162 9.01 -7.09 16.55
N GLY A 163 8.20 -6.13 17.01
CA GLY A 163 8.57 -5.21 18.08
C GLY A 163 9.41 -4.03 17.62
N TRP A 164 9.51 -3.76 16.31
CA TRP A 164 10.41 -2.76 15.78
C TRP A 164 9.69 -1.54 15.23
N THR A 165 10.21 -0.37 15.58
CA THR A 165 9.87 0.91 14.93
C THR A 165 10.65 1.09 13.62
N ALA A 166 10.33 2.12 12.85
CA ALA A 166 11.09 2.50 11.67
C ALA A 166 12.56 2.82 11.98
N LEU A 167 12.82 3.43 13.16
CA LEU A 167 14.17 3.67 13.66
C LEU A 167 14.92 2.35 13.92
N MET A 168 14.26 1.41 14.56
CA MET A 168 14.81 0.07 14.85
C MET A 168 15.18 -0.67 13.56
N GLU A 169 14.27 -0.67 12.56
CA GLU A 169 14.51 -1.30 11.25
C GLU A 169 15.75 -0.71 10.56
N ALA A 170 15.92 0.61 10.59
CA ALA A 170 17.10 1.27 10.01
C ALA A 170 18.40 0.89 10.71
N ILE A 171 18.35 0.62 12.01
CA ILE A 171 19.53 0.23 12.78
C ILE A 171 19.81 -1.26 12.62
N ILE A 172 18.79 -2.13 12.78
CA ILE A 172 18.95 -3.58 12.83
C ILE A 172 19.23 -4.16 11.45
N LEU A 173 18.57 -3.68 10.41
CA LEU A 173 18.70 -4.21 9.05
C LEU A 173 19.61 -3.36 8.16
N GLY A 174 19.96 -2.15 8.61
CA GLY A 174 20.91 -1.29 7.93
C GLY A 174 22.38 -1.73 8.13
N ASP A 175 23.26 -1.13 7.35
CA ASP A 175 24.72 -1.36 7.39
C ASP A 175 25.51 -0.34 8.25
N GLY A 176 24.79 0.60 8.89
CA GLY A 176 25.40 1.70 9.67
C GLY A 176 26.04 2.81 8.83
N GLY A 177 26.01 2.70 7.50
CA GLY A 177 26.60 3.68 6.58
C GLY A 177 25.84 5.01 6.50
N GLN A 178 26.39 5.96 5.74
CA GLN A 178 25.87 7.34 5.63
C GLN A 178 24.38 7.41 5.28
N LYS A 179 23.89 6.49 4.47
CA LYS A 179 22.48 6.40 4.10
C LYS A 179 21.59 6.21 5.33
N TYR A 180 21.93 5.27 6.19
CA TYR A 180 21.16 4.98 7.41
C TYR A 180 21.36 6.04 8.50
N GLN A 181 22.58 6.56 8.64
CA GLN A 181 22.83 7.72 9.51
C GLN A 181 21.91 8.89 9.17
N LYS A 182 21.76 9.21 7.87
CA LYS A 182 20.86 10.26 7.40
C LYS A 182 19.38 9.95 7.68
N ILE A 183 18.95 8.70 7.52
CA ILE A 183 17.58 8.28 7.84
C ILE A 183 17.32 8.42 9.34
N ILE A 184 18.23 7.96 10.19
CA ILE A 184 18.10 8.06 11.65
C ILE A 184 18.05 9.52 12.09
N GLN A 185 18.88 10.39 11.51
CA GLN A 185 18.82 11.83 11.76
C GLN A 185 17.46 12.42 11.36
N ILE A 186 16.94 12.08 10.17
CA ILE A 186 15.62 12.54 9.72
C ILE A 186 14.52 12.08 10.68
N LEU A 187 14.54 10.82 11.12
CA LEU A 187 13.56 10.30 12.06
C LEU A 187 13.63 11.06 13.39
N LYS A 188 14.82 11.27 13.94
CA LYS A 188 15.07 12.03 15.17
C LYS A 188 14.53 13.47 15.05
N ASP A 189 14.91 14.18 13.98
CA ASP A 189 14.51 15.57 13.73
C ASP A 189 12.99 15.74 13.55
N ASN A 190 12.26 14.65 13.26
CA ASN A 190 10.81 14.64 13.09
C ASN A 190 10.05 13.93 14.23
N GLY A 191 10.68 13.78 15.40
CA GLY A 191 10.01 13.36 16.63
C GLY A 191 9.92 11.82 16.82
N ALA A 192 10.82 11.07 16.19
CA ALA A 192 10.95 9.64 16.54
C ALA A 192 11.39 9.48 17.98
N ASN A 193 10.70 8.62 18.73
CA ASN A 193 11.11 8.26 20.08
C ASN A 193 12.30 7.27 20.02
N LEU A 194 13.46 7.73 20.48
CA LEU A 194 14.73 7.00 20.40
C LEU A 194 14.85 5.90 21.48
N SER A 195 13.87 5.79 22.38
CA SER A 195 13.92 4.92 23.56
C SER A 195 12.98 3.72 23.51
N ILE A 196 12.13 3.59 22.48
CA ILE A 196 11.19 2.45 22.34
C ILE A 196 12.02 1.18 22.19
N PRO A 197 11.96 0.21 23.15
CA PRO A 197 12.68 -1.03 23.04
C PRO A 197 11.96 -2.02 22.12
N ASP A 198 12.66 -3.05 21.68
CA ASP A 198 12.05 -4.22 21.05
C ASP A 198 11.39 -5.17 22.08
N HIS A 199 10.90 -6.32 21.61
CA HIS A 199 10.26 -7.33 22.48
C HIS A 199 11.20 -7.94 23.53
N ASP A 200 12.52 -7.88 23.31
CA ASP A 200 13.55 -8.34 24.24
C ASP A 200 14.00 -7.24 25.19
N GLY A 201 13.38 -6.06 25.14
CA GLY A 201 13.71 -4.91 25.97
C GLY A 201 14.97 -4.15 25.51
N ILE A 202 15.51 -4.45 24.32
CA ILE A 202 16.73 -3.86 23.80
C ILE A 202 16.39 -2.55 23.07
N THR A 203 17.02 -1.45 23.49
CA THR A 203 16.78 -0.12 22.91
C THR A 203 17.53 0.08 21.59
N PRO A 204 17.09 1.06 20.73
CA PRO A 204 17.82 1.46 19.54
C PRO A 204 19.31 1.77 19.79
N LEU A 205 19.61 2.46 20.90
CA LEU A 205 20.99 2.77 21.28
C LEU A 205 21.82 1.51 21.60
N GLN A 206 21.22 0.55 22.30
CA GLN A 206 21.90 -0.73 22.61
C GLN A 206 22.16 -1.53 21.35
N HIS A 207 21.20 -1.59 20.41
CA HIS A 207 21.42 -2.21 19.10
C HIS A 207 22.55 -1.52 18.31
N ALA A 208 22.57 -0.18 18.28
CA ALA A 208 23.63 0.55 17.58
C ALA A 208 25.01 0.29 18.20
N LYS A 209 25.10 0.23 19.54
CA LYS A 209 26.34 -0.09 20.28
C LYS A 209 26.83 -1.52 20.01
N SER A 210 25.92 -2.51 20.07
CA SER A 210 26.29 -3.92 19.84
C SER A 210 26.76 -4.18 18.41
N ARG A 211 26.27 -3.40 17.43
CA ARG A 211 26.67 -3.45 16.02
C ARG A 211 27.93 -2.61 15.71
N GLY A 212 28.45 -1.88 16.68
CA GLY A 212 29.63 -1.01 16.50
C GLY A 212 29.37 0.22 15.61
N PHE A 213 28.14 0.68 15.48
CA PHE A 213 27.76 1.80 14.63
C PHE A 213 28.01 3.15 15.32
N LYS A 214 29.30 3.51 15.47
CA LYS A 214 29.75 4.67 16.25
C LYS A 214 29.04 5.98 15.88
N GLU A 215 28.85 6.25 14.59
CA GLU A 215 28.21 7.50 14.16
C GLU A 215 26.69 7.51 14.48
N ILE A 216 26.03 6.35 14.35
CA ILE A 216 24.61 6.21 14.77
C ILE A 216 24.48 6.39 16.28
N VAL A 217 25.41 5.83 17.08
CA VAL A 217 25.45 6.04 18.54
C VAL A 217 25.53 7.53 18.87
N LYS A 218 26.44 8.31 18.22
CA LYS A 218 26.52 9.76 18.40
C LYS A 218 25.18 10.48 18.07
N ILE A 219 24.52 10.09 16.97
CA ILE A 219 23.23 10.67 16.60
C ILE A 219 22.18 10.40 17.67
N LEU A 220 22.14 9.19 18.24
CA LEU A 220 21.16 8.81 19.25
C LEU A 220 21.41 9.44 20.62
N GLU A 221 22.69 9.75 20.97
CA GLU A 221 23.09 10.33 22.25
C GLU A 221 23.07 11.87 22.25
N SER A 222 23.07 12.52 21.07
CA SER A 222 22.98 13.98 20.94
C SER A 222 21.52 14.47 21.04
#